data_052550296f41be1c1788444ba9c9611d
#
_entry.id   052550296f41be1c1788444ba9c9611d
#
_cell.length_a   1.000
_cell.length_b   1.000
_cell.length_c   1.000
_cell.angle_alpha   90.00
_cell.angle_beta   90.00
_cell.angle_gamma   90.00
#
_symmetry.space_group_name_H-M   'P 1'
#
loop_
_entity.id
_entity.type
_entity.pdbx_description
1 polymer ?
#
loop_
_entity_poly.entity_id
_entity_poly.type
_entity_poly.pdbx_seq_one_letter_code
_entity_poly.pdbx_strand_id
1 'polypeptide(L)'
;MKKIFCFITLLLSVEKLIAQTTYSKDIEAQIKQVENNLAERVIINGKPGNIFDRMNHYNVKGLSIAVVQNYKIVWAKGYGWADEKEKRPVTTKTLFVPGSISKTFNALGILKLAQDKKLDLDTDINTYLQSWKFPYDSLSKGKKITLKHLLSHSAGLSFLGSDGYSRTAKIPTLQQLLDPNPASGLSGVRSEFEPGLYHQYSNGGIVISQVLITDITRQPYEKFMYDNVLKPLGMTESFFNQPPQANKLKLLATGYNADGTELAGKFNIIPEQAAGGLWTTPTDVCKYIIETQLAYQGKSAKLLTQEMTKLHLTPTVDPVAALGVFIDKRGETKYFTHDARNYGYSGVYYGSMEGGNGVAVFLNSFNVDLLPEIANSVATVYQWKDFYTPVFRNEINLPDSIFRKYTGDYLFENKLASIFKKQDGYYYWADGINSKMHFANEQEFYNQEFRVEKTFTNNAAGKITGYMRKVDGKELPPAIKITNPDTLTVPIDQLNSLAWHLIENKQYQQAIQYLKRGIVLAPNELSVTINLAHSYLFNNEYDKAIKIYAKQLTTAITHNETAKEMISQDFMFFKKNGFDKKLMRKVLSDLKLEIPKGF
;
A
#
# COMPACT_ATOMS: atom_id res chain seq x y z
N MET A 1 52.43 -54.36 -24.17
CA MET A 1 52.16 -52.96 -24.52
C MET A 1 50.66 -52.72 -24.56
N LYS A 2 50.08 -52.26 -23.44
CA LYS A 2 48.66 -51.90 -23.35
C LYS A 2 48.57 -50.37 -23.40
N LYS A 3 47.90 -49.83 -24.43
CA LYS A 3 47.60 -48.41 -24.56
C LYS A 3 46.36 -48.12 -23.71
N ILE A 4 46.52 -47.24 -22.71
CA ILE A 4 45.43 -46.64 -21.93
C ILE A 4 44.95 -45.42 -22.70
N PHE A 5 43.68 -45.47 -23.13
CA PHE A 5 42.99 -44.30 -23.69
C PHE A 5 42.32 -43.53 -22.53
N CYS A 6 42.80 -42.33 -22.28
CA CYS A 6 42.23 -41.41 -21.31
C CYS A 6 41.12 -40.62 -22.00
N PHE A 7 39.83 -40.88 -21.66
CA PHE A 7 38.70 -40.05 -22.10
C PHE A 7 38.60 -38.84 -21.16
N ILE A 8 38.97 -37.66 -21.63
CA ILE A 8 38.68 -36.40 -20.95
C ILE A 8 37.27 -35.98 -21.37
N THR A 9 36.32 -36.19 -20.48
CA THR A 9 34.94 -35.68 -20.61
C THR A 9 34.95 -34.20 -20.23
N LEU A 10 34.92 -33.31 -21.22
CA LEU A 10 34.75 -31.87 -21.04
C LEU A 10 33.30 -31.59 -20.68
N LEU A 11 33.01 -31.38 -19.40
CA LEU A 11 31.74 -30.86 -18.93
C LEU A 11 31.64 -29.37 -19.31
N LEU A 12 31.03 -29.10 -20.44
CA LEU A 12 30.54 -27.76 -20.78
C LEU A 12 29.32 -27.46 -19.91
N SER A 13 29.52 -26.77 -18.80
CA SER A 13 28.46 -26.09 -18.08
C SER A 13 27.94 -24.95 -18.95
N VAL A 14 26.86 -25.19 -19.68
CA VAL A 14 26.11 -24.14 -20.35
C VAL A 14 25.38 -23.37 -19.26
N GLU A 15 26.02 -22.35 -18.70
CA GLU A 15 25.31 -21.29 -18.02
C GLU A 15 24.38 -20.65 -19.06
N LYS A 16 23.08 -20.91 -18.92
CA LYS A 16 22.07 -20.14 -19.66
C LYS A 16 22.16 -18.69 -19.15
N LEU A 17 22.98 -17.88 -19.78
CA LEU A 17 22.84 -16.44 -19.72
C LEU A 17 21.41 -16.14 -20.14
N ILE A 18 20.58 -15.74 -19.20
CA ILE A 18 19.30 -15.10 -19.49
C ILE A 18 19.70 -13.80 -20.20
N ALA A 19 19.51 -13.74 -21.50
CA ALA A 19 19.83 -12.56 -22.28
C ALA A 19 19.05 -11.37 -21.72
N GLN A 20 19.71 -10.53 -20.94
CA GLN A 20 19.22 -9.20 -20.65
C GLN A 20 19.12 -8.46 -21.99
N THR A 21 18.01 -7.79 -22.21
CA THR A 21 17.85 -6.93 -23.39
C THR A 21 19.00 -5.93 -23.41
N THR A 22 19.82 -5.98 -24.45
CA THR A 22 20.94 -5.04 -24.59
C THR A 22 20.40 -3.73 -25.13
N TYR A 23 20.53 -2.67 -24.38
CA TYR A 23 20.12 -1.32 -24.79
C TYR A 23 21.28 -0.56 -25.46
N SER A 24 20.95 0.53 -26.16
CA SER A 24 21.99 1.45 -26.66
C SER A 24 22.77 2.07 -25.49
N LYS A 25 24.01 2.53 -25.74
CA LYS A 25 24.83 3.18 -24.71
C LYS A 25 24.13 4.36 -24.03
N ASP A 26 23.34 5.12 -24.78
CA ASP A 26 22.59 6.27 -24.25
C ASP A 26 21.48 5.81 -23.30
N ILE A 27 20.75 4.77 -23.66
CA ILE A 27 19.71 4.19 -22.79
C ILE A 27 20.34 3.57 -21.54
N GLU A 28 21.44 2.83 -21.65
CA GLU A 28 22.18 2.30 -20.50
C GLU A 28 22.66 3.42 -19.56
N ALA A 29 23.12 4.55 -20.11
CA ALA A 29 23.50 5.72 -19.31
C ALA A 29 22.29 6.33 -18.58
N GLN A 30 21.13 6.44 -19.25
CA GLN A 30 19.89 6.92 -18.64
C GLN A 30 19.40 5.97 -17.54
N ILE A 31 19.44 4.65 -17.75
CA ILE A 31 19.11 3.65 -16.73
C ILE A 31 20.00 3.87 -15.51
N LYS A 32 21.31 3.99 -15.70
CA LYS A 32 22.26 4.24 -14.61
C LYS A 32 22.02 5.56 -13.89
N GLN A 33 21.59 6.60 -14.60
CA GLN A 33 21.18 7.86 -13.97
C GLN A 33 19.93 7.65 -13.10
N VAL A 34 18.91 6.96 -13.60
CA VAL A 34 17.71 6.61 -12.80
C VAL A 34 18.08 5.83 -11.55
N GLU A 35 18.97 4.82 -11.67
CA GLU A 35 19.42 3.99 -10.55
C GLU A 35 20.17 4.75 -9.45
N ASN A 36 20.76 5.89 -9.75
CA ASN A 36 21.60 6.67 -8.83
C ASN A 36 21.02 8.05 -8.49
N ASN A 37 19.76 8.31 -8.81
CA ASN A 37 19.12 9.60 -8.58
C ASN A 37 17.80 9.45 -7.81
N LEU A 38 17.70 8.41 -6.95
CA LEU A 38 16.51 8.21 -6.16
C LEU A 38 16.44 9.26 -5.05
N ALA A 39 15.33 9.97 -5.00
CA ALA A 39 15.01 10.86 -3.90
C ALA A 39 13.50 10.97 -3.77
N GLU A 40 13.03 10.87 -2.55
CA GLU A 40 11.65 11.21 -2.28
C GLU A 40 11.42 12.69 -2.61
N ARG A 41 11.45 13.52 -1.60
CA ARG A 41 11.21 14.94 -1.71
C ARG A 41 12.41 15.76 -1.37
N VAL A 42 13.15 15.29 -0.37
CA VAL A 42 14.27 16.01 0.20
C VAL A 42 15.55 15.26 -0.11
N ILE A 43 16.44 15.92 -0.81
CA ILE A 43 17.80 15.45 -1.04
C ILE A 43 18.70 16.05 0.04
N ILE A 44 19.23 15.19 0.90
CA ILE A 44 20.06 15.60 2.03
C ILE A 44 21.51 15.70 1.59
N ASN A 45 22.15 16.84 1.90
CA ASN A 45 23.56 17.12 1.58
C ASN A 45 23.90 16.89 0.09
N GLY A 46 22.92 17.12 -0.78
CA GLY A 46 23.09 17.03 -2.23
C GLY A 46 23.31 15.61 -2.77
N LYS A 47 23.04 14.57 -1.99
CA LYS A 47 23.27 13.17 -2.38
C LYS A 47 21.96 12.42 -2.55
N PRO A 48 21.50 12.18 -3.79
CA PRO A 48 20.39 11.26 -4.05
C PRO A 48 20.79 9.82 -3.73
N GLY A 49 19.76 8.96 -3.53
CA GLY A 49 19.97 7.56 -3.20
C GLY A 49 20.28 6.68 -4.40
N ASN A 50 20.93 5.53 -4.14
CA ASN A 50 21.07 4.46 -5.10
C ASN A 50 19.94 3.45 -4.96
N ILE A 51 19.44 2.88 -6.06
CA ILE A 51 18.30 1.97 -6.07
C ILE A 51 18.49 0.74 -5.15
N PHE A 52 19.69 0.17 -5.10
CA PHE A 52 19.98 -1.01 -4.28
C PHE A 52 20.03 -0.65 -2.78
N ASP A 53 20.59 0.50 -2.44
CA ASP A 53 20.62 0.99 -1.06
C ASP A 53 19.20 1.28 -0.57
N ARG A 54 18.34 1.87 -1.43
CA ARG A 54 16.95 2.15 -1.10
C ARG A 54 16.09 0.88 -1.02
N MET A 55 16.33 -0.12 -1.89
CA MET A 55 15.71 -1.45 -1.76
C MET A 55 16.04 -2.10 -0.41
N ASN A 56 17.30 -2.05 0.00
CA ASN A 56 17.73 -2.57 1.30
C ASN A 56 17.10 -1.80 2.46
N HIS A 57 17.06 -0.47 2.39
CA HIS A 57 16.46 0.39 3.40
C HIS A 57 14.98 0.06 3.65
N TYR A 58 14.21 -0.18 2.58
CA TYR A 58 12.78 -0.50 2.64
C TYR A 58 12.48 -2.01 2.69
N ASN A 59 13.48 -2.87 2.83
CA ASN A 59 13.34 -4.34 2.80
C ASN A 59 12.66 -4.87 1.52
N VAL A 60 12.82 -4.19 0.39
CA VAL A 60 12.26 -4.62 -0.90
C VAL A 60 13.17 -5.68 -1.53
N LYS A 61 12.66 -6.90 -1.69
CA LYS A 61 13.44 -8.01 -2.25
C LYS A 61 13.58 -7.95 -3.76
N GLY A 62 12.55 -7.49 -4.45
CA GLY A 62 12.57 -7.37 -5.90
C GLY A 62 11.63 -6.30 -6.42
N LEU A 63 12.00 -5.71 -7.55
CA LEU A 63 11.19 -4.73 -8.25
C LEU A 63 11.40 -4.79 -9.76
N SER A 64 10.42 -4.28 -10.49
CA SER A 64 10.50 -4.14 -11.96
C SER A 64 10.01 -2.76 -12.37
N ILE A 65 10.70 -2.16 -13.33
CA ILE A 65 10.42 -0.83 -13.89
C ILE A 65 10.25 -0.93 -15.39
N ALA A 66 9.31 -0.19 -15.96
CA ALA A 66 9.25 0.08 -17.39
C ALA A 66 8.95 1.57 -17.63
N VAL A 67 9.65 2.17 -18.58
CA VAL A 67 9.59 3.60 -18.87
C VAL A 67 9.14 3.86 -20.29
N VAL A 68 8.22 4.82 -20.44
CA VAL A 68 7.70 5.30 -21.71
C VAL A 68 8.20 6.72 -21.95
N GLN A 69 8.73 6.95 -23.15
CA GLN A 69 9.05 8.27 -23.67
C GLN A 69 8.61 8.37 -25.14
N ASN A 70 8.00 9.48 -25.51
CA ASN A 70 7.53 9.70 -26.88
C ASN A 70 6.62 8.56 -27.37
N TYR A 71 5.69 8.08 -26.52
CA TYR A 71 4.72 7.01 -26.82
C TYR A 71 5.38 5.65 -27.13
N LYS A 72 6.59 5.40 -26.64
CA LYS A 72 7.33 4.13 -26.82
C LYS A 72 7.95 3.68 -25.51
N ILE A 73 7.92 2.38 -25.24
CA ILE A 73 8.69 1.81 -24.13
C ILE A 73 10.18 1.92 -24.52
N VAL A 74 10.93 2.74 -23.79
CA VAL A 74 12.36 2.97 -24.05
C VAL A 74 13.22 1.94 -23.34
N TRP A 75 12.82 1.48 -22.17
CA TRP A 75 13.45 0.35 -21.47
C TRP A 75 12.52 -0.26 -20.44
N ALA A 76 12.84 -1.50 -20.07
CA ALA A 76 12.28 -2.20 -18.92
C ALA A 76 13.38 -3.03 -18.24
N LYS A 77 13.39 -3.05 -16.90
CA LYS A 77 14.44 -3.76 -16.14
C LYS A 77 13.90 -4.28 -14.82
N GLY A 78 14.33 -5.48 -14.43
CA GLY A 78 14.11 -6.07 -13.12
C GLY A 78 15.33 -5.94 -12.23
N TYR A 79 15.10 -5.85 -10.91
CA TYR A 79 16.11 -5.71 -9.87
C TYR A 79 15.82 -6.66 -8.72
N GLY A 80 16.86 -7.23 -8.11
CA GLY A 80 16.73 -8.12 -6.96
C GLY A 80 16.03 -9.45 -7.29
N TRP A 81 15.28 -9.99 -6.35
CA TRP A 81 14.75 -11.35 -6.36
C TRP A 81 13.24 -11.39 -6.55
N ALA A 82 12.79 -12.13 -7.56
CA ALA A 82 11.40 -12.54 -7.68
C ALA A 82 11.04 -13.58 -6.58
N ASP A 83 12.03 -14.38 -6.19
CA ASP A 83 11.99 -15.27 -5.04
C ASP A 83 13.40 -15.36 -4.45
N GLU A 84 13.59 -14.80 -3.26
CA GLU A 84 14.91 -14.74 -2.61
C GLU A 84 15.39 -16.14 -2.18
N LYS A 85 14.49 -16.96 -1.68
CA LYS A 85 14.81 -18.32 -1.21
C LYS A 85 15.19 -19.25 -2.35
N GLU A 86 14.51 -19.13 -3.49
CA GLU A 86 14.82 -19.86 -4.71
C GLU A 86 15.97 -19.23 -5.52
N LYS A 87 16.46 -18.06 -5.11
CA LYS A 87 17.43 -17.24 -5.85
C LYS A 87 17.01 -16.97 -7.30
N ARG A 88 15.71 -16.78 -7.48
CA ARG A 88 15.12 -16.50 -8.79
C ARG A 88 15.07 -14.97 -8.99
N PRO A 89 15.84 -14.41 -9.96
CA PRO A 89 15.90 -12.97 -10.16
C PRO A 89 14.60 -12.42 -10.74
N VAL A 90 14.34 -11.14 -10.50
CA VAL A 90 13.30 -10.39 -11.21
C VAL A 90 13.76 -10.16 -12.65
N THR A 91 12.87 -10.42 -13.59
CA THR A 91 13.03 -10.12 -15.00
C THR A 91 11.91 -9.22 -15.50
N THR A 92 11.98 -8.73 -16.73
CA THR A 92 10.90 -7.98 -17.38
C THR A 92 9.62 -8.80 -17.62
N LYS A 93 9.71 -10.14 -17.46
CA LYS A 93 8.59 -11.09 -17.55
C LYS A 93 8.06 -11.54 -16.20
N THR A 94 8.68 -11.12 -15.10
CA THR A 94 8.19 -11.43 -13.76
C THR A 94 6.84 -10.76 -13.54
N LEU A 95 5.86 -11.55 -13.11
CA LEU A 95 4.50 -11.12 -12.87
C LEU A 95 4.31 -10.73 -11.41
N PHE A 96 3.69 -9.59 -11.19
CA PHE A 96 3.30 -9.07 -9.88
C PHE A 96 1.77 -8.98 -9.81
N VAL A 97 1.22 -8.94 -8.61
CA VAL A 97 -0.20 -8.64 -8.37
C VAL A 97 -0.31 -7.28 -7.66
N PRO A 98 -0.22 -6.18 -8.41
CA PRO A 98 -0.11 -4.83 -7.84
C PRO A 98 -1.41 -4.32 -7.20
N GLY A 99 -2.40 -5.19 -6.99
CA GLY A 99 -3.62 -4.85 -6.28
C GLY A 99 -4.52 -3.92 -7.08
N SER A 100 -4.81 -2.75 -6.53
CA SER A 100 -5.83 -1.82 -7.02
C SER A 100 -5.62 -1.28 -8.43
N ILE A 101 -4.45 -1.44 -9.04
CA ILE A 101 -4.25 -1.19 -10.49
C ILE A 101 -5.20 -2.06 -11.33
N SER A 102 -5.69 -3.18 -10.80
CA SER A 102 -6.75 -4.01 -11.41
C SER A 102 -8.01 -3.22 -11.77
N LYS A 103 -8.37 -2.22 -10.96
CA LYS A 103 -9.56 -1.37 -11.12
C LYS A 103 -9.54 -0.58 -12.43
N THR A 104 -8.36 -0.12 -12.83
CA THR A 104 -8.15 0.55 -14.12
C THR A 104 -8.61 -0.33 -15.27
N PHE A 105 -8.17 -1.59 -15.28
CA PHE A 105 -8.50 -2.52 -16.35
C PHE A 105 -9.96 -2.98 -16.28
N ASN A 106 -10.51 -3.17 -15.09
CA ASN A 106 -11.93 -3.41 -14.89
C ASN A 106 -12.79 -2.29 -15.51
N ALA A 107 -12.42 -1.03 -15.24
CA ALA A 107 -13.10 0.12 -15.82
C ALA A 107 -13.05 0.10 -17.35
N LEU A 108 -11.92 -0.25 -17.95
CA LEU A 108 -11.82 -0.41 -19.40
C LEU A 108 -12.77 -1.49 -19.93
N GLY A 109 -12.98 -2.58 -19.21
CA GLY A 109 -13.95 -3.62 -19.55
C GLY A 109 -15.39 -3.09 -19.56
N ILE A 110 -15.78 -2.33 -18.54
CA ILE A 110 -17.10 -1.68 -18.46
C ILE A 110 -17.26 -0.64 -19.58
N LEU A 111 -16.26 0.21 -19.79
CA LEU A 111 -16.30 1.23 -20.84
C LEU A 111 -16.36 0.60 -22.24
N LYS A 112 -15.71 -0.54 -22.45
CA LYS A 112 -15.81 -1.30 -23.69
C LYS A 112 -17.23 -1.83 -23.91
N LEU A 113 -17.87 -2.37 -22.87
CA LEU A 113 -19.28 -2.80 -22.96
C LEU A 113 -20.23 -1.61 -23.24
N ALA A 114 -19.97 -0.45 -22.64
CA ALA A 114 -20.73 0.76 -22.91
C ALA A 114 -20.57 1.24 -24.37
N GLN A 115 -19.33 1.29 -24.85
CA GLN A 115 -19.00 1.61 -26.23
C GLN A 115 -19.69 0.67 -27.24
N ASP A 116 -19.77 -0.61 -26.92
CA ASP A 116 -20.43 -1.65 -27.72
C ASP A 116 -21.96 -1.66 -27.54
N LYS A 117 -22.50 -0.66 -26.83
CA LYS A 117 -23.96 -0.49 -26.55
C LYS A 117 -24.57 -1.70 -25.82
N LYS A 118 -23.80 -2.41 -25.01
CA LYS A 118 -24.26 -3.52 -24.16
C LYS A 118 -24.83 -3.05 -22.84
N LEU A 119 -24.46 -1.83 -22.41
CA LEU A 119 -24.94 -1.18 -21.20
C LEU A 119 -24.88 0.35 -21.36
N ASP A 120 -25.57 1.04 -20.46
CA ASP A 120 -25.49 2.48 -20.26
C ASP A 120 -24.89 2.75 -18.87
N LEU A 121 -23.92 3.67 -18.81
CA LEU A 121 -23.16 3.98 -17.60
C LEU A 121 -23.98 4.73 -16.55
N ASP A 122 -25.10 5.34 -16.92
CA ASP A 122 -25.98 6.15 -16.06
C ASP A 122 -27.24 5.39 -15.60
N THR A 123 -27.41 4.15 -16.05
CA THR A 123 -28.53 3.29 -15.65
C THR A 123 -28.28 2.63 -14.29
N ASP A 124 -29.37 2.42 -13.52
CA ASP A 124 -29.36 1.66 -12.26
C ASP A 124 -28.68 0.29 -12.44
N ILE A 125 -27.65 0.00 -11.64
CA ILE A 125 -26.90 -1.26 -11.70
C ILE A 125 -27.81 -2.49 -11.57
N ASN A 126 -28.91 -2.40 -10.79
CA ASN A 126 -29.85 -3.50 -10.63
C ASN A 126 -30.60 -3.87 -11.92
N THR A 127 -30.58 -3.00 -12.93
CA THR A 127 -31.08 -3.34 -14.27
C THR A 127 -30.24 -4.45 -14.91
N TYR A 128 -28.93 -4.42 -14.72
CA TYR A 128 -27.98 -5.33 -15.34
C TYR A 128 -27.60 -6.54 -14.48
N LEU A 129 -27.58 -6.39 -13.16
CA LEU A 129 -27.28 -7.47 -12.22
C LEU A 129 -28.38 -8.56 -12.31
N GLN A 130 -28.00 -9.83 -12.46
CA GLN A 130 -28.90 -10.99 -12.54
C GLN A 130 -28.67 -11.98 -11.40
N SER A 131 -27.42 -12.32 -11.10
CA SER A 131 -27.04 -13.31 -10.10
C SER A 131 -27.10 -12.78 -8.67
N TRP A 132 -27.14 -11.48 -8.50
CA TRP A 132 -27.26 -10.77 -7.25
C TRP A 132 -27.91 -9.40 -7.48
N LYS A 133 -28.57 -8.84 -6.47
CA LYS A 133 -29.18 -7.50 -6.51
C LYS A 133 -28.67 -6.66 -5.37
N PHE A 134 -28.28 -5.41 -5.64
CA PHE A 134 -27.90 -4.49 -4.58
C PHE A 134 -29.14 -4.18 -3.71
N PRO A 135 -29.06 -4.42 -2.38
CA PRO A 135 -30.19 -4.18 -1.47
C PRO A 135 -30.24 -2.70 -1.07
N TYR A 136 -30.92 -1.88 -1.86
CA TYR A 136 -31.11 -0.47 -1.53
C TYR A 136 -31.82 -0.30 -0.17
N ASP A 137 -31.41 0.73 0.56
CA ASP A 137 -31.94 1.11 1.87
C ASP A 137 -32.24 2.62 1.95
N SER A 138 -32.60 3.12 3.13
CA SER A 138 -32.93 4.53 3.36
C SER A 138 -31.73 5.47 3.19
N LEU A 139 -30.48 4.99 3.32
CA LEU A 139 -29.26 5.79 3.19
C LEU A 139 -29.02 6.22 1.74
N SER A 140 -29.51 5.44 0.78
CA SER A 140 -29.47 5.81 -0.63
C SER A 140 -30.41 6.97 -0.99
N LYS A 141 -31.35 7.35 -0.11
CA LYS A 141 -32.36 8.41 -0.28
C LYS A 141 -33.15 8.31 -1.60
N GLY A 142 -33.39 7.08 -2.04
CA GLY A 142 -34.10 6.77 -3.28
C GLY A 142 -33.27 6.94 -4.56
N LYS A 143 -32.04 7.44 -4.49
CA LYS A 143 -31.14 7.51 -5.65
C LYS A 143 -30.59 6.14 -6.01
N LYS A 144 -30.38 5.95 -7.32
CA LYS A 144 -29.85 4.72 -7.86
C LYS A 144 -28.34 4.80 -8.07
N ILE A 145 -27.67 3.68 -7.80
CA ILE A 145 -26.26 3.54 -8.07
C ILE A 145 -26.08 3.24 -9.57
N THR A 146 -25.18 3.93 -10.21
CA THR A 146 -24.81 3.75 -11.61
C THR A 146 -23.40 3.22 -11.75
N LEU A 147 -23.02 2.74 -12.93
CA LEU A 147 -21.64 2.32 -13.19
C LEU A 147 -20.63 3.46 -13.06
N LYS A 148 -21.02 4.69 -13.44
CA LYS A 148 -20.17 5.85 -13.18
C LYS A 148 -19.86 6.03 -11.70
N HIS A 149 -20.88 5.88 -10.84
CA HIS A 149 -20.69 5.95 -9.38
C HIS A 149 -19.74 4.86 -8.86
N LEU A 150 -19.88 3.61 -9.36
CA LEU A 150 -18.99 2.52 -8.95
C LEU A 150 -17.54 2.80 -9.35
N LEU A 151 -17.31 3.17 -10.61
CA LEU A 151 -15.96 3.33 -11.18
C LEU A 151 -15.24 4.60 -10.65
N SER A 152 -15.97 5.63 -10.24
CA SER A 152 -15.41 6.85 -9.65
C SER A 152 -15.41 6.86 -8.12
N HIS A 153 -15.78 5.74 -7.49
CA HIS A 153 -15.88 5.64 -6.04
C HIS A 153 -16.81 6.68 -5.41
N SER A 154 -17.90 7.01 -6.07
CA SER A 154 -18.93 7.94 -5.57
C SER A 154 -20.29 7.27 -5.32
N ALA A 155 -20.32 5.96 -5.24
CA ALA A 155 -21.54 5.19 -5.03
C ALA A 155 -22.09 5.22 -3.58
N GLY A 156 -21.35 5.78 -2.63
CA GLY A 156 -21.76 5.81 -1.23
C GLY A 156 -21.79 4.45 -0.57
N LEU A 157 -20.86 3.57 -0.91
CA LEU A 157 -20.81 2.18 -0.47
C LEU A 157 -19.73 1.94 0.56
N SER A 158 -20.00 1.00 1.48
CA SER A 158 -19.03 0.52 2.46
C SER A 158 -17.77 -0.03 1.78
N PHE A 159 -16.64 0.12 2.48
CA PHE A 159 -15.37 -0.46 2.06
C PHE A 159 -15.40 -1.97 2.25
N LEU A 160 -15.21 -2.74 1.19
CA LEU A 160 -14.96 -4.17 1.26
C LEU A 160 -13.45 -4.39 1.25
N GLY A 161 -12.86 -4.74 2.38
CA GLY A 161 -11.43 -5.08 2.50
C GLY A 161 -11.22 -6.58 2.52
N SER A 162 -10.22 -7.06 1.78
CA SER A 162 -9.73 -8.42 1.88
C SER A 162 -8.23 -8.41 1.59
N ASP A 163 -7.45 -9.06 2.45
CA ASP A 163 -6.02 -9.32 2.21
C ASP A 163 -5.80 -10.48 1.24
N GLY A 164 -6.87 -10.97 0.61
CA GLY A 164 -6.90 -12.21 -0.14
C GLY A 164 -6.92 -13.43 0.80
N TYR A 165 -6.95 -14.60 0.20
CA TYR A 165 -7.08 -15.87 0.91
C TYR A 165 -5.86 -16.74 0.71
N SER A 166 -5.44 -17.45 1.77
CA SER A 166 -4.40 -18.48 1.65
C SER A 166 -4.75 -19.46 0.52
N ARG A 167 -3.74 -19.94 -0.18
CA ARG A 167 -3.88 -20.92 -1.28
C ARG A 167 -4.56 -22.22 -0.86
N THR A 168 -4.60 -22.52 0.43
CA THR A 168 -5.26 -23.70 1.01
C THR A 168 -6.61 -23.39 1.62
N ALA A 169 -7.01 -22.12 1.69
CA ALA A 169 -8.29 -21.72 2.24
C ALA A 169 -9.45 -22.02 1.27
N LYS A 170 -10.65 -22.17 1.82
CA LYS A 170 -11.88 -22.16 1.02
C LYS A 170 -12.15 -20.73 0.53
N ILE A 171 -12.13 -20.55 -0.76
CA ILE A 171 -12.36 -19.24 -1.39
C ILE A 171 -13.86 -18.96 -1.43
N PRO A 172 -14.34 -17.81 -0.90
CA PRO A 172 -15.75 -17.43 -1.00
C PRO A 172 -16.12 -17.05 -2.45
N THR A 173 -17.39 -17.21 -2.78
CA THR A 173 -17.94 -16.67 -4.03
C THR A 173 -18.11 -15.15 -3.93
N LEU A 174 -18.25 -14.46 -5.07
CA LEU A 174 -18.49 -13.00 -5.07
C LEU A 174 -19.77 -12.62 -4.33
N GLN A 175 -20.84 -13.43 -4.45
CA GLN A 175 -22.08 -13.21 -3.73
C GLN A 175 -21.88 -13.32 -2.22
N GLN A 176 -21.06 -14.28 -1.75
CA GLN A 176 -20.71 -14.41 -0.34
C GLN A 176 -19.86 -13.25 0.19
N LEU A 177 -19.12 -12.55 -0.68
CA LEU A 177 -18.38 -11.34 -0.33
C LEU A 177 -19.30 -10.12 -0.27
N LEU A 178 -20.28 -10.03 -1.16
CA LEU A 178 -21.21 -8.89 -1.24
C LEU A 178 -22.29 -8.90 -0.17
N ASP A 179 -22.67 -10.08 0.29
CA ASP A 179 -23.67 -10.23 1.36
C ASP A 179 -23.04 -10.50 2.73
N PRO A 180 -23.66 -10.04 3.84
CA PRO A 180 -23.22 -10.38 5.17
C PRO A 180 -23.06 -11.89 5.34
N ASN A 181 -21.84 -12.33 5.58
CA ASN A 181 -21.53 -13.75 5.72
C ASN A 181 -20.66 -13.97 6.96
N PRO A 182 -21.20 -14.55 8.03
CA PRO A 182 -20.44 -14.82 9.25
C PRO A 182 -19.20 -15.68 9.03
N ALA A 183 -19.22 -16.58 8.04
CA ALA A 183 -18.10 -17.46 7.76
C ALA A 183 -16.93 -16.74 7.05
N SER A 184 -17.19 -15.63 6.34
CA SER A 184 -16.14 -14.82 5.71
C SER A 184 -15.58 -13.74 6.63
N GLY A 185 -16.26 -13.44 7.75
CA GLY A 185 -15.91 -12.32 8.61
C GLY A 185 -16.20 -10.94 8.01
N LEU A 186 -16.84 -10.88 6.84
CA LEU A 186 -17.12 -9.63 6.12
C LEU A 186 -18.56 -9.17 6.37
N SER A 187 -18.75 -7.87 6.51
CA SER A 187 -20.06 -7.23 6.71
C SER A 187 -20.90 -7.12 5.44
N GLY A 188 -20.34 -7.51 4.28
CA GLY A 188 -20.95 -7.30 2.97
C GLY A 188 -20.86 -5.85 2.48
N VAL A 189 -21.52 -5.54 1.37
CA VAL A 189 -21.52 -4.22 0.76
C VAL A 189 -22.87 -3.58 0.89
N ARG A 190 -22.93 -2.41 1.58
CA ARG A 190 -24.17 -1.68 1.88
C ARG A 190 -23.99 -0.19 1.63
N SER A 191 -25.10 0.54 1.53
CA SER A 191 -25.08 2.00 1.49
C SER A 191 -24.52 2.57 2.80
N GLU A 192 -23.74 3.62 2.70
CA GLU A 192 -23.30 4.46 3.83
C GLU A 192 -23.83 5.88 3.67
N PHE A 193 -24.03 6.32 2.44
CA PHE A 193 -24.64 7.60 2.11
C PHE A 193 -25.21 7.59 0.68
N GLU A 194 -25.82 8.69 0.30
CA GLU A 194 -26.47 8.91 -0.98
C GLU A 194 -25.48 8.82 -2.17
N PRO A 195 -25.76 8.03 -3.21
CA PRO A 195 -24.92 7.96 -4.40
C PRO A 195 -24.72 9.34 -5.07
N GLY A 196 -23.49 9.63 -5.48
CA GLY A 196 -23.10 10.87 -6.13
C GLY A 196 -22.86 12.03 -5.18
N LEU A 197 -22.91 11.84 -3.86
CA LEU A 197 -22.73 12.93 -2.89
C LEU A 197 -21.26 13.35 -2.75
N TYR A 198 -20.37 12.41 -2.55
CA TYR A 198 -18.93 12.61 -2.47
C TYR A 198 -18.15 11.32 -2.77
N HIS A 199 -16.85 11.45 -2.89
CA HIS A 199 -15.94 10.33 -3.12
C HIS A 199 -15.72 9.54 -1.83
N GLN A 200 -15.88 8.21 -1.92
CA GLN A 200 -15.46 7.25 -0.90
C GLN A 200 -14.98 5.97 -1.55
N TYR A 201 -13.71 5.70 -1.42
CA TYR A 201 -13.08 4.53 -2.03
C TYR A 201 -13.73 3.23 -1.54
N SER A 202 -14.22 2.41 -2.46
CA SER A 202 -14.90 1.14 -2.16
C SER A 202 -14.47 0.02 -3.12
N ASN A 203 -13.82 -1.01 -2.58
CA ASN A 203 -13.58 -2.26 -3.32
C ASN A 203 -14.91 -2.96 -3.63
N GLY A 204 -15.89 -2.85 -2.72
CA GLY A 204 -17.22 -3.45 -2.88
C GLY A 204 -17.92 -2.96 -4.13
N GLY A 205 -17.86 -1.65 -4.41
CA GLY A 205 -18.40 -1.09 -5.65
C GLY A 205 -17.76 -1.70 -6.91
N ILE A 206 -16.46 -1.92 -6.88
CA ILE A 206 -15.75 -2.55 -8.00
C ILE A 206 -16.10 -4.04 -8.12
N VAL A 207 -16.26 -4.77 -7.02
CA VAL A 207 -16.72 -6.17 -7.04
C VAL A 207 -18.12 -6.29 -7.64
N ILE A 208 -19.03 -5.35 -7.34
CA ILE A 208 -20.34 -5.28 -7.99
C ILE A 208 -20.18 -5.16 -9.51
N SER A 209 -19.27 -4.32 -9.99
CA SER A 209 -19.03 -4.19 -11.44
C SER A 209 -18.42 -5.46 -12.06
N GLN A 210 -17.63 -6.26 -11.29
CA GLN A 210 -17.17 -7.58 -11.73
C GLN A 210 -18.33 -8.56 -11.92
N VAL A 211 -19.26 -8.62 -10.98
CA VAL A 211 -20.48 -9.44 -11.09
C VAL A 211 -21.27 -9.02 -12.31
N LEU A 212 -21.44 -7.71 -12.53
CA LEU A 212 -22.17 -7.15 -13.65
C LEU A 212 -21.56 -7.54 -15.01
N ILE A 213 -20.23 -7.50 -15.16
CA ILE A 213 -19.55 -8.00 -16.38
C ILE A 213 -19.93 -9.47 -16.62
N THR A 214 -19.85 -10.30 -15.58
CA THR A 214 -20.17 -11.72 -15.68
C THR A 214 -21.64 -11.95 -16.05
N ASP A 215 -22.55 -11.23 -15.43
CA ASP A 215 -23.99 -11.34 -15.67
C ASP A 215 -24.38 -10.92 -17.10
N ILE A 216 -23.84 -9.82 -17.60
CA ILE A 216 -24.13 -9.33 -18.97
C ILE A 216 -23.52 -10.23 -20.02
N THR A 217 -22.27 -10.63 -19.83
CA THR A 217 -21.51 -11.34 -20.87
C THR A 217 -21.73 -12.84 -20.83
N ARG A 218 -22.18 -13.38 -19.68
CA ARG A 218 -22.31 -14.82 -19.40
C ARG A 218 -21.01 -15.58 -19.62
N GLN A 219 -19.88 -14.92 -19.38
CA GLN A 219 -18.54 -15.48 -19.48
C GLN A 219 -17.82 -15.34 -18.14
N PRO A 220 -16.87 -16.23 -17.82
CA PRO A 220 -15.95 -16.00 -16.71
C PRO A 220 -15.25 -14.64 -16.85
N TYR A 221 -15.15 -13.91 -15.74
CA TYR A 221 -14.60 -12.55 -15.72
C TYR A 221 -13.21 -12.49 -16.35
N GLU A 222 -12.30 -13.38 -15.96
CA GLU A 222 -10.93 -13.44 -16.46
C GLU A 222 -10.86 -13.69 -17.98
N LYS A 223 -11.79 -14.48 -18.51
CA LYS A 223 -11.87 -14.74 -19.95
C LYS A 223 -12.32 -13.48 -20.70
N PHE A 224 -13.39 -12.84 -20.23
CA PHE A 224 -13.87 -11.60 -20.83
C PHE A 224 -12.79 -10.53 -20.84
N MET A 225 -12.12 -10.32 -19.69
CA MET A 225 -11.07 -9.32 -19.54
C MET A 225 -9.85 -9.60 -20.43
N TYR A 226 -9.45 -10.87 -20.55
CA TYR A 226 -8.35 -11.21 -21.44
C TYR A 226 -8.69 -10.93 -22.90
N ASP A 227 -9.83 -11.42 -23.38
CA ASP A 227 -10.20 -11.32 -24.79
C ASP A 227 -10.54 -9.89 -25.23
N ASN A 228 -11.19 -9.10 -24.36
CA ASN A 228 -11.75 -7.79 -24.71
C ASN A 228 -10.93 -6.59 -24.20
N VAL A 229 -9.98 -6.79 -23.26
CA VAL A 229 -9.18 -5.71 -22.70
C VAL A 229 -7.68 -5.99 -22.85
N LEU A 230 -7.17 -7.06 -22.24
CA LEU A 230 -5.72 -7.29 -22.15
C LEU A 230 -5.12 -7.61 -23.53
N LYS A 231 -5.72 -8.52 -24.28
CA LYS A 231 -5.26 -8.93 -25.61
C LYS A 231 -5.25 -7.79 -26.63
N PRO A 232 -6.33 -6.97 -26.77
CA PRO A 232 -6.31 -5.80 -27.65
C PRO A 232 -5.24 -4.78 -27.30
N LEU A 233 -4.93 -4.60 -26.01
CA LEU A 233 -3.83 -3.75 -25.54
C LEU A 233 -2.43 -4.37 -25.77
N GLY A 234 -2.36 -5.63 -26.20
CA GLY A 234 -1.10 -6.37 -26.33
C GLY A 234 -0.50 -6.82 -25.00
N MET A 235 -1.28 -6.84 -23.90
CA MET A 235 -0.89 -7.25 -22.56
C MET A 235 -0.94 -8.78 -22.41
N THR A 236 -0.17 -9.50 -23.24
CA THR A 236 -0.27 -10.95 -23.41
C THR A 236 0.31 -11.78 -22.24
N GLU A 237 1.13 -11.17 -21.41
CA GLU A 237 1.64 -11.83 -20.20
C GLU A 237 0.65 -11.71 -19.02
N SER A 238 -0.23 -10.71 -19.05
CA SER A 238 -1.16 -10.37 -17.98
C SER A 238 -2.41 -11.24 -17.98
N PHE A 239 -2.99 -11.49 -16.79
CA PHE A 239 -4.22 -12.27 -16.63
C PHE A 239 -4.91 -11.99 -15.29
N PHE A 240 -6.21 -12.32 -15.21
CA PHE A 240 -7.02 -12.19 -14.00
C PHE A 240 -7.34 -13.53 -13.30
N ASN A 241 -6.85 -14.65 -13.80
CA ASN A 241 -7.14 -15.96 -13.19
C ASN A 241 -6.73 -16.02 -11.72
N GLN A 242 -7.69 -16.37 -10.86
CA GLN A 242 -7.50 -16.57 -9.42
C GLN A 242 -8.15 -17.90 -9.01
N PRO A 243 -7.36 -18.92 -8.65
CA PRO A 243 -5.90 -18.97 -8.58
C PRO A 243 -5.22 -18.87 -9.96
N PRO A 244 -3.93 -18.45 -9.98
CA PRO A 244 -3.11 -18.46 -11.19
C PRO A 244 -2.98 -19.85 -11.81
N GLN A 245 -2.93 -19.93 -13.13
CA GLN A 245 -2.71 -21.19 -13.85
C GLN A 245 -1.34 -21.81 -13.55
N ALA A 246 -1.26 -23.12 -13.49
CA ALA A 246 -0.05 -23.85 -13.10
C ALA A 246 1.18 -23.52 -13.98
N ASN A 247 1.01 -23.31 -15.28
CA ASN A 247 2.08 -22.95 -16.21
C ASN A 247 2.64 -21.53 -15.99
N LYS A 248 1.93 -20.66 -15.27
CA LYS A 248 2.35 -19.29 -14.95
C LYS A 248 3.10 -19.19 -13.61
N LEU A 249 3.01 -20.19 -12.71
CA LEU A 249 3.55 -20.12 -11.35
C LEU A 249 5.04 -19.75 -11.28
N LYS A 250 5.85 -20.21 -12.24
CA LYS A 250 7.29 -19.90 -12.29
C LYS A 250 7.61 -18.45 -12.66
N LEU A 251 6.64 -17.72 -13.19
CA LEU A 251 6.78 -16.31 -13.55
C LEU A 251 6.34 -15.37 -12.43
N LEU A 252 5.59 -15.87 -11.43
CA LEU A 252 5.06 -15.05 -10.36
C LEU A 252 6.16 -14.64 -9.38
N ALA A 253 6.17 -13.38 -9.00
CA ALA A 253 6.96 -12.93 -7.86
C ALA A 253 6.38 -13.51 -6.57
N THR A 254 7.24 -13.85 -5.62
CA THR A 254 6.88 -14.14 -4.23
C THR A 254 6.63 -12.82 -3.51
N GLY A 255 5.54 -12.72 -2.74
CA GLY A 255 5.22 -11.55 -1.95
C GLY A 255 6.00 -11.50 -0.63
N TYR A 256 6.33 -10.30 -0.17
CA TYR A 256 7.03 -10.07 1.10
C TYR A 256 6.32 -9.01 1.93
N ASN A 257 6.30 -9.21 3.24
CA ASN A 257 5.82 -8.23 4.21
C ASN A 257 6.74 -6.99 4.24
N ALA A 258 6.29 -5.91 4.87
CA ALA A 258 7.09 -4.68 4.99
C ALA A 258 8.44 -4.88 5.71
N ASP A 259 8.54 -5.88 6.59
CA ASP A 259 9.79 -6.25 7.26
C ASP A 259 10.71 -7.14 6.42
N GLY A 260 10.35 -7.42 5.17
CA GLY A 260 11.09 -8.28 4.24
C GLY A 260 10.91 -9.79 4.47
N THR A 261 10.02 -10.21 5.37
CA THR A 261 9.69 -11.64 5.54
C THR A 261 8.79 -12.16 4.43
N GLU A 262 9.03 -13.40 3.97
CA GLU A 262 8.24 -14.04 2.92
C GLU A 262 6.78 -14.24 3.36
N LEU A 263 5.84 -13.90 2.48
CA LEU A 263 4.43 -14.17 2.67
C LEU A 263 4.16 -15.68 2.70
N ALA A 264 3.39 -16.13 3.68
CA ALA A 264 3.03 -17.55 3.80
C ALA A 264 2.34 -18.06 2.52
N GLY A 265 2.90 -19.10 1.91
CA GLY A 265 2.41 -19.64 0.64
C GLY A 265 2.78 -18.81 -0.60
N LYS A 266 3.66 -17.81 -0.45
CA LYS A 266 4.23 -16.93 -1.49
C LYS A 266 3.28 -15.88 -2.06
N PHE A 267 1.98 -16.12 -2.12
CA PHE A 267 0.95 -15.18 -2.56
C PHE A 267 -0.43 -15.63 -2.09
N ASN A 268 -1.36 -14.69 -1.99
CA ASN A 268 -2.77 -14.96 -1.68
C ASN A 268 -3.60 -15.06 -2.96
N ILE A 269 -4.75 -15.75 -2.86
CA ILE A 269 -5.79 -15.80 -3.89
C ILE A 269 -6.77 -14.65 -3.64
N ILE A 270 -7.12 -13.92 -4.70
CA ILE A 270 -7.95 -12.72 -4.62
C ILE A 270 -9.19 -12.92 -5.49
N PRO A 271 -10.31 -13.42 -4.93
CA PRO A 271 -11.55 -13.63 -5.69
C PRO A 271 -12.14 -12.31 -6.20
N GLU A 272 -11.85 -11.19 -5.55
CA GLU A 272 -12.16 -9.82 -5.99
C GLU A 272 -11.23 -9.40 -7.14
N GLN A 273 -11.27 -10.16 -8.24
CA GLN A 273 -10.36 -10.01 -9.39
C GLN A 273 -10.33 -8.57 -9.92
N ALA A 274 -11.50 -7.96 -10.07
CA ALA A 274 -11.65 -6.58 -10.54
C ALA A 274 -11.00 -5.56 -9.62
N ALA A 275 -11.08 -5.79 -8.31
CA ALA A 275 -10.56 -4.87 -7.30
C ALA A 275 -9.05 -5.01 -7.08
N GLY A 276 -8.49 -6.26 -7.20
CA GLY A 276 -7.10 -6.48 -6.82
C GLY A 276 -6.39 -7.67 -7.47
N GLY A 277 -7.05 -8.45 -8.35
CA GLY A 277 -6.57 -9.77 -8.78
C GLY A 277 -5.77 -9.86 -10.09
N LEU A 278 -5.41 -8.74 -10.71
CA LEU A 278 -4.61 -8.71 -11.95
C LEU A 278 -3.16 -9.12 -11.67
N TRP A 279 -2.69 -10.17 -12.34
CA TRP A 279 -1.28 -10.48 -12.48
C TRP A 279 -0.73 -9.81 -13.74
N THR A 280 0.32 -9.00 -13.62
CA THR A 280 0.82 -8.20 -14.74
C THR A 280 2.30 -7.85 -14.59
N THR A 281 2.88 -7.24 -15.62
CA THR A 281 4.23 -6.70 -15.64
C THR A 281 4.19 -5.19 -15.87
N PRO A 282 5.21 -4.42 -15.44
CA PRO A 282 5.31 -2.99 -15.80
C PRO A 282 5.28 -2.74 -17.30
N THR A 283 5.89 -3.65 -18.09
CA THR A 283 5.90 -3.55 -19.57
C THR A 283 4.49 -3.62 -20.15
N ASP A 284 3.64 -4.51 -19.64
CA ASP A 284 2.26 -4.62 -20.11
C ASP A 284 1.43 -3.38 -19.71
N VAL A 285 1.61 -2.87 -18.48
CA VAL A 285 0.94 -1.62 -18.07
C VAL A 285 1.41 -0.42 -18.90
N CYS A 286 2.67 -0.37 -19.32
CA CYS A 286 3.15 0.67 -20.24
C CYS A 286 2.48 0.60 -21.63
N LYS A 287 2.05 -0.56 -22.10
CA LYS A 287 1.25 -0.67 -23.34
C LYS A 287 -0.12 -0.01 -23.18
N TYR A 288 -0.77 -0.21 -22.01
CA TYR A 288 -1.99 0.51 -21.66
C TYR A 288 -1.76 2.02 -21.63
N ILE A 289 -0.68 2.49 -20.97
CA ILE A 289 -0.34 3.92 -20.90
C ILE A 289 -0.24 4.51 -22.31
N ILE A 290 0.53 3.89 -23.19
CA ILE A 290 0.72 4.34 -24.58
C ILE A 290 -0.60 4.37 -25.36
N GLU A 291 -1.39 3.29 -25.29
CA GLU A 291 -2.67 3.24 -26.00
C GLU A 291 -3.63 4.33 -25.50
N THR A 292 -3.72 4.52 -24.17
CA THR A 292 -4.57 5.55 -23.58
C THR A 292 -4.16 6.95 -24.02
N GLN A 293 -2.86 7.25 -24.06
CA GLN A 293 -2.33 8.53 -24.55
C GLN A 293 -2.67 8.77 -26.03
N LEU A 294 -2.49 7.75 -26.86
CA LEU A 294 -2.77 7.84 -28.30
C LEU A 294 -4.28 7.94 -28.58
N ALA A 295 -5.09 7.17 -27.86
CA ALA A 295 -6.55 7.21 -28.00
C ALA A 295 -7.13 8.55 -27.52
N TYR A 296 -6.61 9.11 -26.41
CA TYR A 296 -6.98 10.44 -25.93
C TYR A 296 -6.78 11.52 -27.00
N GLN A 297 -5.71 11.41 -27.80
CA GLN A 297 -5.40 12.31 -28.92
C GLN A 297 -6.14 11.96 -30.22
N GLY A 298 -6.93 10.90 -30.26
CA GLY A 298 -7.58 10.40 -31.49
C GLY A 298 -6.63 9.74 -32.48
N LYS A 299 -5.44 9.34 -32.06
CA LYS A 299 -4.41 8.69 -32.89
C LYS A 299 -4.46 7.16 -32.83
N SER A 300 -5.27 6.59 -31.95
CA SER A 300 -5.51 5.16 -31.81
C SER A 300 -6.94 4.91 -31.30
N ALA A 301 -7.44 3.70 -31.51
CA ALA A 301 -8.71 3.22 -30.98
C ALA A 301 -8.68 1.68 -30.86
N LYS A 302 -7.54 1.12 -30.44
CA LYS A 302 -7.41 -0.35 -30.31
C LYS A 302 -8.38 -0.93 -29.29
N LEU A 303 -8.71 -0.16 -28.26
CA LEU A 303 -9.64 -0.57 -27.21
C LEU A 303 -10.84 0.37 -27.11
N LEU A 304 -10.59 1.64 -26.82
CA LEU A 304 -11.61 2.66 -26.66
C LEU A 304 -11.49 3.75 -27.73
N THR A 305 -12.62 4.32 -28.13
CA THR A 305 -12.66 5.53 -28.96
C THR A 305 -12.08 6.72 -28.20
N GLN A 306 -11.76 7.80 -28.91
CA GLN A 306 -11.29 9.04 -28.29
C GLN A 306 -12.30 9.57 -27.26
N GLU A 307 -13.59 9.56 -27.60
CA GLU A 307 -14.66 10.04 -26.72
C GLU A 307 -14.70 9.21 -25.42
N MET A 308 -14.70 7.88 -25.54
CA MET A 308 -14.75 6.98 -24.39
C MET A 308 -13.46 7.09 -23.54
N THR A 309 -12.31 7.30 -24.19
CA THR A 309 -11.05 7.54 -23.48
C THR A 309 -11.06 8.87 -22.73
N LYS A 310 -11.60 9.93 -23.29
CA LYS A 310 -11.80 11.20 -22.59
C LYS A 310 -12.72 11.03 -21.40
N LEU A 311 -13.81 10.27 -21.54
CA LEU A 311 -14.70 9.96 -20.42
C LEU A 311 -13.97 9.18 -19.31
N HIS A 312 -13.17 8.16 -19.69
CA HIS A 312 -12.32 7.40 -18.74
C HIS A 312 -11.43 8.31 -17.89
N LEU A 313 -10.86 9.37 -18.49
CA LEU A 313 -9.91 10.28 -17.85
C LEU A 313 -10.55 11.56 -17.29
N THR A 314 -11.87 11.67 -17.28
CA THR A 314 -12.57 12.85 -16.76
C THR A 314 -13.03 12.58 -15.32
N PRO A 315 -12.52 13.35 -14.33
CA PRO A 315 -13.04 13.30 -12.97
C PRO A 315 -14.53 13.62 -12.90
N THR A 316 -15.22 13.02 -11.94
CA THR A 316 -16.67 13.18 -11.76
C THR A 316 -17.01 14.01 -10.51
N VAL A 317 -17.36 13.34 -9.40
CA VAL A 317 -17.74 14.01 -8.15
C VAL A 317 -16.53 14.61 -7.43
N ASP A 318 -15.43 13.90 -7.42
CA ASP A 318 -14.16 14.35 -6.84
C ASP A 318 -13.24 14.88 -7.96
N PRO A 319 -12.47 15.96 -7.72
CA PRO A 319 -11.64 16.59 -8.76
C PRO A 319 -10.49 15.73 -9.28
N VAL A 320 -10.17 14.62 -8.60
CA VAL A 320 -9.11 13.71 -9.02
C VAL A 320 -9.61 12.30 -9.38
N ALA A 321 -10.78 11.87 -8.89
CA ALA A 321 -11.31 10.53 -9.14
C ALA A 321 -12.08 10.46 -10.47
N ALA A 322 -11.50 9.79 -11.45
CA ALA A 322 -12.13 9.48 -12.73
C ALA A 322 -12.63 8.02 -12.78
N LEU A 323 -12.94 7.48 -13.93
CA LEU A 323 -13.54 6.15 -14.05
C LEU A 323 -12.45 5.04 -13.96
N GLY A 324 -12.06 4.64 -12.76
CA GLY A 324 -11.06 3.60 -12.49
C GLY A 324 -9.62 4.08 -12.56
N VAL A 325 -9.38 5.37 -12.60
CA VAL A 325 -8.07 6.03 -12.52
C VAL A 325 -8.17 7.32 -11.71
N PHE A 326 -7.04 7.83 -11.27
CA PHE A 326 -6.94 9.16 -10.67
C PHE A 326 -6.18 10.10 -11.60
N ILE A 327 -6.54 11.39 -11.53
CA ILE A 327 -5.88 12.45 -12.29
C ILE A 327 -5.02 13.26 -11.33
N ASP A 328 -3.72 13.12 -11.47
CA ASP A 328 -2.72 13.85 -10.69
C ASP A 328 -2.27 15.08 -11.49
N LYS A 329 -2.57 16.28 -10.99
CA LYS A 329 -2.12 17.54 -11.59
C LYS A 329 -0.84 18.00 -10.92
N ARG A 330 0.24 18.12 -11.70
CA ARG A 330 1.55 18.62 -11.27
C ARG A 330 1.93 19.83 -12.11
N GLY A 331 1.89 21.01 -11.50
CA GLY A 331 1.95 22.26 -12.26
C GLY A 331 0.80 22.37 -13.27
N GLU A 332 1.13 22.56 -14.53
CA GLU A 332 0.15 22.55 -15.63
C GLU A 332 -0.04 21.17 -16.30
N THR A 333 0.83 20.20 -15.99
CA THR A 333 0.76 18.86 -16.58
C THR A 333 -0.17 17.95 -15.79
N LYS A 334 -1.01 17.21 -16.50
CA LYS A 334 -1.90 16.17 -15.91
C LYS A 334 -1.37 14.79 -16.22
N TYR A 335 -1.44 13.92 -15.23
CA TYR A 335 -1.10 12.51 -15.33
C TYR A 335 -2.31 11.67 -14.91
N PHE A 336 -2.61 10.63 -15.66
CA PHE A 336 -3.51 9.58 -15.19
C PHE A 336 -2.67 8.51 -14.48
N THR A 337 -3.15 8.06 -13.34
CA THR A 337 -2.38 7.21 -12.43
C THR A 337 -3.29 6.27 -11.64
N HIS A 338 -2.72 5.23 -11.14
CA HIS A 338 -3.22 4.48 -10.01
C HIS A 338 -2.04 3.92 -9.22
N ASP A 339 -2.04 4.12 -7.92
CA ASP A 339 -1.16 3.42 -7.00
C ASP A 339 -1.89 2.22 -6.39
N ALA A 340 -1.13 1.29 -5.88
CA ALA A 340 -1.71 0.11 -5.30
C ALA A 340 -0.82 -0.53 -4.24
N ARG A 341 -1.49 -1.09 -3.25
CA ARG A 341 -0.90 -1.96 -2.26
C ARG A 341 -1.78 -3.20 -2.13
N ASN A 342 -1.14 -4.35 -2.15
CA ASN A 342 -1.74 -5.64 -1.88
C ASN A 342 -0.84 -6.42 -0.93
N TYR A 343 -1.34 -7.44 -0.28
CA TYR A 343 -0.55 -8.22 0.67
C TYR A 343 0.67 -8.83 -0.03
N GLY A 344 1.85 -8.36 0.36
CA GLY A 344 3.14 -8.74 -0.23
C GLY A 344 3.54 -8.02 -1.52
N TYR A 345 2.75 -7.08 -2.03
CA TYR A 345 3.04 -6.38 -3.28
C TYR A 345 2.60 -4.92 -3.23
N SER A 346 3.27 -4.09 -4.01
CA SER A 346 2.85 -2.71 -4.26
C SER A 346 3.22 -2.28 -5.68
N GLY A 347 2.62 -1.20 -6.14
CA GLY A 347 2.89 -0.69 -7.47
C GLY A 347 2.28 0.67 -7.73
N VAL A 348 2.79 1.33 -8.76
CA VAL A 348 2.27 2.60 -9.27
C VAL A 348 2.51 2.68 -10.76
N TYR A 349 1.63 3.34 -11.47
CA TYR A 349 1.94 3.82 -12.81
C TYR A 349 1.55 5.30 -12.95
N TYR A 350 2.24 6.00 -13.83
CA TYR A 350 1.90 7.34 -14.31
C TYR A 350 1.94 7.36 -15.83
N GLY A 351 0.92 7.96 -16.45
CA GLY A 351 0.91 8.29 -17.86
C GLY A 351 0.57 9.76 -18.03
N SER A 352 1.41 10.53 -18.72
CA SER A 352 1.11 11.93 -19.02
C SER A 352 -0.05 12.01 -20.01
N MET A 353 -0.99 12.95 -19.81
CA MET A 353 -2.05 13.20 -20.80
C MET A 353 -1.50 13.79 -22.08
N GLU A 354 -0.37 14.48 -21.99
CA GLU A 354 0.37 15.08 -23.10
C GLU A 354 1.84 14.68 -23.04
N GLY A 355 2.58 14.78 -24.16
CA GLY A 355 4.03 14.56 -24.21
C GLY A 355 4.47 13.10 -24.32
N GLY A 356 3.59 12.10 -24.14
CA GLY A 356 3.90 10.68 -24.34
C GLY A 356 4.88 10.09 -23.34
N ASN A 357 4.90 10.58 -22.11
CA ASN A 357 5.72 10.09 -21.02
C ASN A 357 4.93 9.13 -20.11
N GLY A 358 5.61 8.15 -19.54
CA GLY A 358 5.00 7.25 -18.56
C GLY A 358 6.00 6.34 -17.87
N VAL A 359 5.59 5.81 -16.73
CA VAL A 359 6.36 4.84 -15.95
C VAL A 359 5.39 3.88 -15.26
N ALA A 360 5.79 2.62 -15.16
CA ALA A 360 5.18 1.66 -14.28
C ALA A 360 6.25 1.01 -13.40
N VAL A 361 5.99 0.90 -12.11
CA VAL A 361 6.91 0.34 -11.11
C VAL A 361 6.14 -0.64 -10.24
N PHE A 362 6.62 -1.88 -10.12
CA PHE A 362 6.04 -2.90 -9.25
C PHE A 362 7.08 -3.49 -8.32
N LEU A 363 6.70 -3.66 -7.06
CA LEU A 363 7.50 -4.25 -6.00
C LEU A 363 6.84 -5.54 -5.51
N ASN A 364 7.62 -6.53 -5.15
CA ASN A 364 7.14 -7.67 -4.36
C ASN A 364 7.33 -7.40 -2.85
N SER A 365 6.85 -6.27 -2.40
CA SER A 365 6.87 -5.82 -1.01
C SER A 365 5.58 -5.09 -0.68
N PHE A 366 5.13 -5.20 0.56
CA PHE A 366 4.01 -4.42 1.08
C PHE A 366 4.39 -2.94 1.33
N ASN A 367 5.68 -2.60 1.32
CA ASN A 367 6.18 -1.24 1.46
C ASN A 367 5.99 -0.46 0.15
N VAL A 368 5.43 0.76 0.25
CA VAL A 368 5.14 1.62 -0.91
C VAL A 368 6.14 2.77 -1.08
N ASP A 369 6.98 3.02 -0.08
CA ASP A 369 7.77 4.27 0.02
C ASP A 369 8.85 4.40 -1.08
N LEU A 370 9.30 3.29 -1.64
CA LEU A 370 10.25 3.29 -2.75
C LEU A 370 9.61 3.69 -4.10
N LEU A 371 8.29 3.56 -4.26
CA LEU A 371 7.60 3.84 -5.51
C LEU A 371 7.74 5.30 -5.98
N PRO A 372 7.47 6.32 -5.12
CA PRO A 372 7.65 7.71 -5.51
C PRO A 372 9.10 8.07 -5.79
N GLU A 373 10.07 7.51 -5.07
CA GLU A 373 11.50 7.79 -5.33
C GLU A 373 11.92 7.36 -6.74
N ILE A 374 11.47 6.18 -7.18
CA ILE A 374 11.74 5.69 -8.54
C ILE A 374 11.04 6.54 -9.59
N ALA A 375 9.76 6.88 -9.38
CA ALA A 375 9.00 7.71 -10.31
C ALA A 375 9.64 9.11 -10.45
N ASN A 376 10.05 9.72 -9.34
CA ASN A 376 10.75 11.02 -9.31
C ASN A 376 12.09 10.95 -10.04
N SER A 377 12.86 9.88 -9.84
CA SER A 377 14.13 9.69 -10.55
C SER A 377 13.93 9.57 -12.04
N VAL A 378 12.94 8.78 -12.49
CA VAL A 378 12.59 8.69 -13.93
C VAL A 378 12.19 10.06 -14.45
N ALA A 379 11.28 10.76 -13.77
CA ALA A 379 10.82 12.08 -14.19
C ALA A 379 11.96 13.10 -14.31
N THR A 380 12.93 13.06 -13.39
CA THR A 380 14.12 13.93 -13.43
C THR A 380 15.01 13.62 -14.62
N VAL A 381 15.35 12.33 -14.85
CA VAL A 381 16.25 11.92 -15.95
C VAL A 381 15.61 12.19 -17.32
N TYR A 382 14.29 11.99 -17.44
CA TYR A 382 13.54 12.22 -18.68
C TYR A 382 12.93 13.63 -18.79
N GLN A 383 13.27 14.53 -17.83
CA GLN A 383 12.88 15.94 -17.82
C GLN A 383 11.36 16.16 -17.94
N TRP A 384 10.57 15.39 -17.16
CA TRP A 384 9.13 15.56 -17.14
C TRP A 384 8.77 16.87 -16.46
N LYS A 385 8.14 17.74 -17.23
CA LYS A 385 7.78 19.07 -16.74
C LYS A 385 6.88 18.99 -15.50
N ASP A 386 7.25 19.70 -14.46
CA ASP A 386 6.50 19.87 -13.21
C ASP A 386 6.19 18.58 -12.43
N PHE A 387 6.69 17.41 -12.87
CA PHE A 387 6.40 16.15 -12.18
C PHE A 387 7.03 16.10 -10.79
N TYR A 388 8.28 16.53 -10.69
CA TYR A 388 9.05 16.49 -9.48
C TYR A 388 10.02 17.67 -9.40
N THR A 389 9.99 18.38 -8.27
CA THR A 389 10.98 19.43 -7.96
C THR A 389 11.70 19.01 -6.69
N PRO A 390 12.99 18.65 -6.76
CA PRO A 390 13.76 18.26 -5.59
C PRO A 390 13.94 19.43 -4.62
N VAL A 391 13.77 19.18 -3.35
CA VAL A 391 14.10 20.10 -2.27
C VAL A 391 15.44 19.70 -1.69
N PHE A 392 16.44 20.57 -1.80
CA PHE A 392 17.75 20.34 -1.21
C PHE A 392 17.80 20.90 0.20
N ARG A 393 18.29 20.10 1.15
CA ARG A 393 18.52 20.50 2.55
C ARG A 393 19.92 20.05 2.98
N ASN A 394 20.60 20.93 3.72
CA ASN A 394 21.83 20.53 4.42
C ASN A 394 21.47 20.16 5.86
N GLU A 395 21.98 19.03 6.30
CA GLU A 395 21.76 18.55 7.65
C GLU A 395 22.86 19.05 8.58
N ILE A 396 22.48 19.49 9.79
CA ILE A 396 23.41 19.75 10.89
C ILE A 396 23.36 18.61 11.91
N ASN A 397 24.48 18.37 12.58
CA ASN A 397 24.51 17.50 13.75
C ASN A 397 24.01 18.25 14.96
N LEU A 398 22.83 17.89 15.46
CA LEU A 398 22.24 18.50 16.65
C LEU A 398 22.83 17.85 17.92
N PRO A 399 23.37 18.63 18.89
CA PRO A 399 23.81 18.07 20.16
C PRO A 399 22.65 17.44 20.95
N ASP A 400 22.91 16.33 21.62
CA ASP A 400 21.94 15.62 22.47
C ASP A 400 21.29 16.51 23.53
N SER A 401 22.04 17.44 24.09
CA SER A 401 21.56 18.40 25.10
C SER A 401 20.46 19.31 24.58
N ILE A 402 20.51 19.65 23.28
CA ILE A 402 19.47 20.43 22.60
C ILE A 402 18.31 19.51 22.24
N PHE A 403 18.58 18.34 21.63
CA PHE A 403 17.54 17.41 21.22
C PHE A 403 16.62 16.98 22.36
N ARG A 404 17.16 16.74 23.55
CA ARG A 404 16.35 16.36 24.73
C ARG A 404 15.21 17.33 25.05
N LYS A 405 15.31 18.59 24.66
CA LYS A 405 14.22 19.58 24.84
C LYS A 405 13.01 19.27 23.98
N TYR A 406 13.23 18.62 22.82
CA TYR A 406 12.22 18.31 21.83
C TYR A 406 11.54 16.95 22.07
N THR A 407 12.16 16.04 22.80
CA THR A 407 11.57 14.72 23.08
C THR A 407 10.23 14.81 23.79
N GLY A 408 9.34 13.89 23.47
CA GLY A 408 7.99 13.77 24.04
C GLY A 408 6.93 13.68 22.95
N ASP A 409 5.67 13.73 23.38
CA ASP A 409 4.53 13.52 22.53
C ASP A 409 3.85 14.83 22.17
N TYR A 410 3.21 14.84 21.01
CA TYR A 410 2.60 16.03 20.42
C TYR A 410 1.22 15.69 19.86
N LEU A 411 0.31 16.64 19.96
CA LEU A 411 -1.03 16.60 19.36
C LEU A 411 -1.12 17.62 18.22
N PHE A 412 -1.55 17.17 17.05
CA PHE A 412 -1.93 18.05 15.94
C PHE A 412 -3.24 17.56 15.32
N GLU A 413 -4.17 18.48 15.17
CA GLU A 413 -5.53 18.11 14.76
C GLU A 413 -6.09 17.02 15.73
N ASN A 414 -6.43 15.84 15.21
CA ASN A 414 -6.86 14.70 16.01
C ASN A 414 -5.83 13.55 16.02
N LYS A 415 -4.56 13.85 15.72
CA LYS A 415 -3.48 12.88 15.57
C LYS A 415 -2.40 13.07 16.63
N LEU A 416 -1.77 11.96 16.98
CA LEU A 416 -0.66 11.94 17.92
C LEU A 416 0.67 11.69 17.21
N ALA A 417 1.72 12.34 17.69
CA ALA A 417 3.10 12.10 17.27
C ALA A 417 4.02 11.97 18.47
N SER A 418 5.14 11.30 18.32
CA SER A 418 6.19 11.15 19.33
C SER A 418 7.55 11.48 18.76
N ILE A 419 8.37 12.23 19.52
CA ILE A 419 9.76 12.53 19.19
C ILE A 419 10.67 11.86 20.21
N PHE A 420 11.58 11.01 19.75
CA PHE A 420 12.40 10.16 20.59
C PHE A 420 13.76 9.86 19.96
N LYS A 421 14.68 9.31 20.77
CA LYS A 421 16.04 8.94 20.34
C LYS A 421 16.18 7.43 20.24
N LYS A 422 16.82 6.95 19.15
CA LYS A 422 17.38 5.60 19.01
C LYS A 422 18.92 5.65 19.02
N GLN A 423 19.56 4.49 18.93
CA GLN A 423 21.03 4.39 18.94
C GLN A 423 21.67 5.13 17.74
N ASP A 424 20.99 5.12 16.59
CA ASP A 424 21.46 5.63 15.30
C ASP A 424 20.93 7.03 14.94
N GLY A 425 20.21 7.70 15.86
CA GLY A 425 19.73 9.06 15.63
C GLY A 425 18.42 9.43 16.30
N TYR A 426 17.81 10.46 15.77
CA TYR A 426 16.58 11.06 16.28
C TYR A 426 15.43 10.70 15.37
N TYR A 427 14.28 10.39 15.99
CA TYR A 427 13.12 9.86 15.29
C TYR A 427 11.84 10.62 15.62
N TYR A 428 10.99 10.72 14.60
CA TYR A 428 9.63 11.20 14.67
C TYR A 428 8.70 10.03 14.33
N TRP A 429 7.74 9.76 15.18
CA TRP A 429 6.69 8.78 14.94
C TRP A 429 5.35 9.49 14.76
N ALA A 430 4.58 9.13 13.75
CA ALA A 430 3.18 9.51 13.57
C ALA A 430 2.48 8.48 12.66
N ASP A 431 1.21 8.21 12.90
CA ASP A 431 0.39 7.28 12.10
C ASP A 431 1.05 5.89 11.89
N GLY A 432 1.78 5.37 12.89
CA GLY A 432 2.47 4.08 12.81
C GLY A 432 3.82 4.10 12.10
N ILE A 433 4.27 5.24 11.57
CA ILE A 433 5.51 5.39 10.81
C ILE A 433 6.61 5.98 11.69
N ASN A 434 7.75 5.28 11.79
CA ASN A 434 8.98 5.81 12.37
C ASN A 434 9.83 6.45 11.27
N SER A 435 10.05 7.74 11.33
CA SER A 435 10.83 8.50 10.37
C SER A 435 12.04 9.15 11.04
N LYS A 436 13.21 9.06 10.40
CA LYS A 436 14.40 9.73 10.90
C LYS A 436 14.24 11.24 10.79
N MET A 437 14.64 11.95 11.84
CA MET A 437 14.65 13.41 11.87
C MET A 437 15.98 13.94 11.37
N HIS A 438 15.91 14.93 10.49
CA HIS A 438 17.04 15.69 10.00
C HIS A 438 16.86 17.15 10.37
N PHE A 439 17.91 17.81 10.84
CA PHE A 439 17.84 19.18 11.31
C PHE A 439 18.50 20.13 10.32
N ALA A 440 17.76 21.12 9.83
CA ALA A 440 18.30 22.21 9.00
C ALA A 440 19.01 23.27 9.88
N ASN A 441 18.51 23.48 11.09
CA ASN A 441 19.09 24.30 12.15
C ASN A 441 18.59 23.78 13.52
N GLU A 442 18.89 24.45 14.61
CA GLU A 442 18.50 24.00 15.95
C GLU A 442 16.98 23.86 16.15
N GLN A 443 16.16 24.61 15.43
CA GLN A 443 14.70 24.63 15.60
C GLN A 443 13.93 23.96 14.46
N GLU A 444 14.52 23.89 13.28
CA GLU A 444 13.87 23.39 12.08
C GLU A 444 14.29 21.94 11.80
N PHE A 445 13.31 21.07 11.68
CA PHE A 445 13.54 19.69 11.29
C PHE A 445 12.59 19.24 10.17
N TYR A 446 13.03 18.23 9.47
CA TYR A 446 12.28 17.58 8.38
C TYR A 446 12.50 16.08 8.40
N ASN A 447 11.65 15.37 7.71
CA ASN A 447 11.74 13.93 7.48
C ASN A 447 11.74 13.72 5.97
N GLN A 448 12.39 12.68 5.48
CA GLN A 448 12.42 12.37 4.04
C GLN A 448 11.04 11.96 3.52
N GLU A 449 10.28 11.23 4.34
CA GLU A 449 9.00 10.64 4.01
C GLU A 449 7.82 11.63 4.06
N PHE A 450 7.94 12.69 4.85
CA PHE A 450 6.84 13.65 5.07
C PHE A 450 7.07 14.98 4.38
N ARG A 451 6.01 15.47 3.70
CA ARG A 451 5.99 16.80 3.05
C ARG A 451 6.02 17.97 4.03
N VAL A 452 6.00 17.72 5.31
CA VAL A 452 5.78 18.72 6.32
C VAL A 452 7.11 19.25 6.85
N GLU A 453 7.40 20.52 6.60
CA GLU A 453 8.43 21.27 7.30
C GLU A 453 7.94 21.58 8.71
N LYS A 454 8.79 21.43 9.70
CA LYS A 454 8.43 21.56 11.12
C LYS A 454 9.43 22.46 11.83
N THR A 455 8.94 23.47 12.54
CA THR A 455 9.77 24.43 13.28
C THR A 455 9.31 24.46 14.73
N PHE A 456 10.16 24.08 15.68
CA PHE A 456 9.85 24.08 17.11
C PHE A 456 9.49 25.48 17.61
N THR A 457 8.50 25.53 18.49
CA THR A 457 8.05 26.73 19.18
C THR A 457 8.33 26.63 20.67
N ASN A 458 8.64 27.76 21.30
CA ASN A 458 8.92 27.86 22.74
C ASN A 458 8.12 29.01 23.36
N ASN A 459 7.93 28.96 24.67
CA ASN A 459 7.40 30.08 25.45
C ASN A 459 8.52 31.06 25.83
N ALA A 460 8.14 32.15 26.51
CA ALA A 460 9.07 33.19 26.96
C ALA A 460 10.20 32.66 27.88
N ALA A 461 9.99 31.52 28.56
CA ALA A 461 11.01 30.86 29.40
C ALA A 461 11.89 29.87 28.60
N GLY A 462 11.78 29.81 27.27
CA GLY A 462 12.55 28.91 26.42
C GLY A 462 12.12 27.45 26.43
N LYS A 463 10.99 27.11 27.09
CA LYS A 463 10.45 25.75 27.12
C LYS A 463 9.68 25.46 25.84
N ILE A 464 9.95 24.32 25.20
CA ILE A 464 9.27 23.87 23.98
C ILE A 464 7.79 23.64 24.27
N THR A 465 6.92 24.30 23.50
CA THR A 465 5.46 24.21 23.58
C THR A 465 4.85 23.40 22.45
N GLY A 466 5.58 23.24 21.32
CA GLY A 466 5.09 22.54 20.16
C GLY A 466 6.00 22.73 18.95
N TYR A 467 5.42 22.60 17.76
CA TYR A 467 6.07 23.00 16.51
C TYR A 467 5.03 23.50 15.48
N MET A 468 5.44 24.49 14.71
CA MET A 468 4.71 24.93 13.51
C MET A 468 4.87 23.92 12.40
N ARG A 469 3.87 23.81 11.54
CA ARG A 469 3.82 22.87 10.41
C ARG A 469 3.55 23.63 9.12
N LYS A 470 4.30 23.33 8.05
CA LYS A 470 4.10 23.92 6.73
C LYS A 470 4.18 22.85 5.64
N VAL A 471 3.38 22.97 4.61
CA VAL A 471 3.44 22.18 3.39
C VAL A 471 3.42 23.12 2.19
N ASP A 472 4.46 23.05 1.36
CA ASP A 472 4.59 23.89 0.17
C ASP A 472 4.36 25.41 0.47
N GLY A 473 4.90 25.87 1.61
CA GLY A 473 4.80 27.24 2.10
C GLY A 473 3.48 27.60 2.80
N LYS A 474 2.46 26.71 2.78
CA LYS A 474 1.19 26.94 3.48
C LYS A 474 1.27 26.45 4.92
N GLU A 475 0.83 27.27 5.84
CA GLU A 475 0.75 26.89 7.26
C GLU A 475 -0.38 25.89 7.49
N LEU A 476 -0.09 24.91 8.33
CA LEU A 476 -1.05 23.94 8.87
C LEU A 476 -1.26 24.21 10.37
N PRO A 477 -2.34 23.70 10.97
CA PRO A 477 -2.51 23.79 12.42
C PRO A 477 -1.26 23.30 13.15
N PRO A 478 -0.76 24.05 14.17
CA PRO A 478 0.46 23.69 14.89
C PRO A 478 0.28 22.40 15.68
N ALA A 479 1.39 21.70 15.94
CA ALA A 479 1.42 20.64 16.90
C ALA A 479 1.73 21.19 18.29
N ILE A 480 0.99 20.70 19.29
CA ILE A 480 1.11 21.13 20.68
C ILE A 480 1.77 20.01 21.47
N LYS A 481 2.79 20.34 22.27
CA LYS A 481 3.47 19.37 23.14
C LYS A 481 2.52 18.92 24.26
N ILE A 482 2.30 17.64 24.41
CA ILE A 482 1.41 17.07 25.41
C ILE A 482 2.11 17.11 26.76
N THR A 483 1.48 17.75 27.74
CA THR A 483 1.95 17.81 29.12
C THR A 483 1.09 16.98 30.06
N ASN A 484 -0.16 16.73 29.70
CA ASN A 484 -1.10 15.91 30.44
C ASN A 484 -1.95 15.04 29.50
N PRO A 485 -1.69 13.72 29.40
CA PRO A 485 -2.50 12.82 28.56
C PRO A 485 -3.97 12.70 28.99
N ASP A 486 -4.32 12.96 30.25
CA ASP A 486 -5.68 12.79 30.78
C ASP A 486 -6.69 13.77 30.16
N THR A 487 -6.20 14.86 29.55
CA THR A 487 -7.05 15.87 28.92
C THR A 487 -7.33 15.61 27.43
N LEU A 488 -6.73 14.57 26.86
CA LEU A 488 -6.87 14.28 25.42
C LEU A 488 -8.27 13.81 25.05
N THR A 489 -8.75 14.30 23.90
CA THR A 489 -10.05 13.91 23.29
C THR A 489 -9.82 13.49 21.83
N VAL A 490 -8.87 12.62 21.59
CA VAL A 490 -8.54 12.09 20.26
C VAL A 490 -9.22 10.73 20.02
N PRO A 491 -9.34 10.27 18.76
CA PRO A 491 -9.80 8.93 18.45
C PRO A 491 -9.04 7.85 19.22
N ILE A 492 -9.73 6.79 19.61
CA ILE A 492 -9.18 5.74 20.48
C ILE A 492 -8.01 5.00 19.83
N ASP A 493 -8.07 4.80 18.52
CA ASP A 493 -7.00 4.19 17.72
C ASP A 493 -5.70 4.99 17.79
N GLN A 494 -5.77 6.32 17.88
CA GLN A 494 -4.59 7.18 18.03
C GLN A 494 -3.91 6.96 19.38
N LEU A 495 -4.69 6.87 20.48
CA LEU A 495 -4.15 6.57 21.81
C LEU A 495 -3.53 5.16 21.86
N ASN A 496 -4.21 4.19 21.28
CA ASN A 496 -3.77 2.80 21.24
C ASN A 496 -2.50 2.64 20.39
N SER A 497 -2.44 3.25 19.23
CA SER A 497 -1.27 3.21 18.34
C SER A 497 -0.03 3.89 18.97
N LEU A 498 -0.22 5.07 19.61
CA LEU A 498 0.88 5.71 20.33
C LEU A 498 1.35 4.87 21.49
N ALA A 499 0.42 4.30 22.26
CA ALA A 499 0.79 3.45 23.41
C ALA A 499 1.52 2.19 22.96
N TRP A 500 1.11 1.54 21.86
CA TRP A 500 1.84 0.43 21.28
C TRP A 500 3.26 0.82 20.90
N HIS A 501 3.44 1.95 20.20
CA HIS A 501 4.74 2.51 19.89
C HIS A 501 5.62 2.74 21.14
N LEU A 502 5.03 3.26 22.20
CA LEU A 502 5.74 3.47 23.48
C LEU A 502 6.14 2.14 24.14
N ILE A 503 5.30 1.09 24.04
CA ILE A 503 5.65 -0.27 24.51
C ILE A 503 6.86 -0.79 23.74
N GLU A 504 6.85 -0.70 22.42
CA GLU A 504 7.96 -1.12 21.55
C GLU A 504 9.29 -0.42 21.92
N ASN A 505 9.22 0.84 22.32
CA ASN A 505 10.37 1.63 22.77
C ASN A 505 10.64 1.55 24.27
N LYS A 506 10.01 0.60 24.99
CA LYS A 506 10.16 0.33 26.42
C LYS A 506 9.81 1.51 27.35
N GLN A 507 8.95 2.40 26.87
CA GLN A 507 8.45 3.56 27.61
C GLN A 507 7.10 3.23 28.31
N TYR A 508 7.10 2.17 29.10
CA TYR A 508 5.89 1.54 29.65
C TYR A 508 5.06 2.46 30.53
N GLN A 509 5.69 3.27 31.38
CA GLN A 509 4.98 4.23 32.24
C GLN A 509 4.18 5.24 31.43
N GLN A 510 4.74 5.71 30.33
CA GLN A 510 4.07 6.66 29.44
C GLN A 510 2.93 5.98 28.67
N ALA A 511 3.15 4.75 28.17
CA ALA A 511 2.10 3.94 27.55
C ALA A 511 0.89 3.73 28.48
N ILE A 512 1.15 3.42 29.77
CA ILE A 512 0.10 3.25 30.79
C ILE A 512 -0.77 4.51 30.91
N GLN A 513 -0.21 5.71 30.83
CA GLN A 513 -1.00 6.96 30.92
C GLN A 513 -1.97 7.10 29.74
N TYR A 514 -1.49 6.89 28.51
CA TYR A 514 -2.32 6.95 27.32
C TYR A 514 -3.41 5.88 27.29
N LEU A 515 -3.07 4.64 27.70
CA LEU A 515 -4.04 3.54 27.73
C LEU A 515 -5.10 3.72 28.81
N LYS A 516 -4.75 4.28 29.97
CA LYS A 516 -5.74 4.67 30.98
C LYS A 516 -6.70 5.72 30.43
N ARG A 517 -6.19 6.72 29.71
CA ARG A 517 -7.05 7.68 29.02
C ARG A 517 -7.94 7.00 27.99
N GLY A 518 -7.41 6.05 27.23
CA GLY A 518 -8.15 5.24 26.27
C GLY A 518 -9.30 4.48 26.92
N ILE A 519 -9.09 3.86 28.06
CA ILE A 519 -10.16 3.15 28.81
C ILE A 519 -11.25 4.12 29.31
N VAL A 520 -10.89 5.34 29.70
CA VAL A 520 -11.90 6.35 30.07
C VAL A 520 -12.80 6.72 28.90
N LEU A 521 -12.22 6.85 27.68
CA LEU A 521 -12.96 7.21 26.48
C LEU A 521 -13.73 6.03 25.88
N ALA A 522 -13.17 4.81 25.94
CA ALA A 522 -13.76 3.59 25.40
C ALA A 522 -13.55 2.41 26.38
N PRO A 523 -14.39 2.28 27.42
CA PRO A 523 -14.20 1.29 28.49
C PRO A 523 -14.25 -0.18 28.04
N ASN A 524 -14.87 -0.44 26.89
CA ASN A 524 -15.06 -1.80 26.35
C ASN A 524 -14.09 -2.13 25.20
N GLU A 525 -13.14 -1.24 24.90
CA GLU A 525 -12.16 -1.49 23.83
C GLU A 525 -11.11 -2.51 24.29
N LEU A 526 -11.20 -3.72 23.72
CA LEU A 526 -10.36 -4.85 24.12
C LEU A 526 -8.88 -4.60 23.85
N SER A 527 -8.54 -4.06 22.69
CA SER A 527 -7.14 -3.81 22.28
C SER A 527 -6.44 -2.86 23.25
N VAL A 528 -7.12 -1.80 23.68
CA VAL A 528 -6.60 -0.85 24.68
C VAL A 528 -6.38 -1.52 26.03
N THR A 529 -7.32 -2.38 26.43
CA THR A 529 -7.25 -3.09 27.72
C THR A 529 -6.12 -4.11 27.74
N ILE A 530 -5.92 -4.87 26.65
CA ILE A 530 -4.82 -5.84 26.50
C ILE A 530 -3.48 -5.10 26.47
N ASN A 531 -3.37 -4.00 25.73
CA ASN A 531 -2.14 -3.20 25.69
C ASN A 531 -1.80 -2.57 27.06
N LEU A 532 -2.81 -2.21 27.87
CA LEU A 532 -2.58 -1.79 29.25
C LEU A 532 -1.99 -2.93 30.10
N ALA A 533 -2.49 -4.16 29.91
CA ALA A 533 -1.92 -5.33 30.60
C ALA A 533 -0.47 -5.58 30.16
N HIS A 534 -0.15 -5.50 28.86
CA HIS A 534 1.22 -5.58 28.35
C HIS A 534 2.12 -4.51 28.96
N SER A 535 1.63 -3.26 29.03
CA SER A 535 2.39 -2.16 29.63
C SER A 535 2.68 -2.39 31.10
N TYR A 536 1.72 -2.86 31.90
CA TYR A 536 1.95 -3.23 33.28
C TYR A 536 2.92 -4.41 33.41
N LEU A 537 2.76 -5.43 32.57
CA LEU A 537 3.63 -6.61 32.57
C LEU A 537 5.10 -6.22 32.43
N PHE A 538 5.42 -5.46 31.41
CA PHE A 538 6.81 -5.06 31.13
C PHE A 538 7.30 -3.92 32.02
N ASN A 539 6.40 -3.23 32.74
CA ASN A 539 6.73 -2.24 33.77
C ASN A 539 6.94 -2.86 35.15
N ASN A 540 7.09 -4.19 35.24
CA ASN A 540 7.26 -4.95 36.52
C ASN A 540 6.04 -4.89 37.47
N GLU A 541 4.85 -4.61 36.95
CA GLU A 541 3.58 -4.56 37.70
C GLU A 541 2.72 -5.82 37.38
N TYR A 542 3.33 -7.01 37.61
CA TYR A 542 2.79 -8.30 37.23
C TYR A 542 1.35 -8.55 37.69
N ASP A 543 1.06 -8.24 38.98
CA ASP A 543 -0.25 -8.50 39.58
C ASP A 543 -1.39 -7.68 38.91
N LYS A 544 -1.06 -6.48 38.44
CA LYS A 544 -2.01 -5.67 37.67
C LYS A 544 -2.23 -6.25 36.28
N ALA A 545 -1.17 -6.69 35.62
CA ALA A 545 -1.24 -7.28 34.29
C ALA A 545 -2.08 -8.56 34.30
N ILE A 546 -1.76 -9.52 35.17
CA ILE A 546 -2.43 -10.82 35.24
C ILE A 546 -3.93 -10.69 35.55
N LYS A 547 -4.30 -9.73 36.42
CA LYS A 547 -5.69 -9.44 36.76
C LYS A 547 -6.48 -8.94 35.55
N ILE A 548 -5.87 -8.11 34.70
CA ILE A 548 -6.51 -7.61 33.48
C ILE A 548 -6.64 -8.72 32.45
N TYR A 549 -5.58 -9.47 32.19
CA TYR A 549 -5.64 -10.61 31.25
C TYR A 549 -6.72 -11.62 31.65
N ALA A 550 -6.74 -12.05 32.90
CA ALA A 550 -7.71 -13.02 33.40
C ALA A 550 -9.16 -12.55 33.16
N LYS A 551 -9.42 -11.26 33.36
CA LYS A 551 -10.76 -10.68 33.12
C LYS A 551 -11.15 -10.72 31.64
N GLN A 552 -10.21 -10.58 30.72
CA GLN A 552 -10.48 -10.44 29.28
C GLN A 552 -10.45 -11.77 28.50
N LEU A 553 -10.02 -12.88 29.11
CA LEU A 553 -9.82 -14.17 28.42
C LEU A 553 -11.06 -14.74 27.73
N THR A 554 -12.26 -14.35 28.16
CA THR A 554 -13.52 -14.83 27.56
C THR A 554 -14.14 -13.80 26.62
N THR A 555 -13.51 -12.65 26.45
CA THR A 555 -14.04 -11.57 25.62
C THR A 555 -13.75 -11.85 24.14
N ALA A 556 -14.82 -11.91 23.35
CA ALA A 556 -14.69 -11.99 21.88
C ALA A 556 -14.56 -10.58 21.31
N ILE A 557 -13.71 -10.45 20.29
CA ILE A 557 -13.57 -9.22 19.49
C ILE A 557 -14.24 -9.39 18.12
N THR A 558 -14.41 -8.28 17.40
CA THR A 558 -14.80 -8.29 15.98
C THR A 558 -13.84 -9.20 15.19
N HIS A 559 -14.37 -9.94 14.21
CA HIS A 559 -13.67 -10.94 13.42
C HIS A 559 -13.41 -12.30 14.12
N ASN A 560 -14.18 -12.63 15.15
CA ASN A 560 -14.10 -13.90 15.90
C ASN A 560 -12.73 -14.18 16.56
N GLU A 561 -11.91 -13.15 16.75
CA GLU A 561 -10.72 -13.28 17.59
C GLU A 561 -11.11 -13.23 19.07
N THR A 562 -10.37 -13.93 19.90
CA THR A 562 -10.51 -13.91 21.36
C THR A 562 -9.36 -13.16 22.01
N ALA A 563 -9.53 -12.70 23.24
CA ALA A 563 -8.42 -12.13 24.02
C ALA A 563 -7.23 -13.08 24.12
N LYS A 564 -7.49 -14.41 24.15
CA LYS A 564 -6.45 -15.45 24.13
C LYS A 564 -5.58 -15.38 22.88
N GLU A 565 -6.21 -15.25 21.71
CA GLU A 565 -5.51 -15.17 20.42
C GLU A 565 -4.69 -13.89 20.32
N MET A 566 -5.27 -12.76 20.70
CA MET A 566 -4.57 -11.46 20.73
C MET A 566 -3.34 -11.53 21.63
N ILE A 567 -3.46 -11.98 22.88
CA ILE A 567 -2.32 -12.12 23.80
C ILE A 567 -1.24 -13.02 23.20
N SER A 568 -1.65 -14.12 22.55
CA SER A 568 -0.69 -15.07 21.94
C SER A 568 0.07 -14.45 20.77
N GLN A 569 -0.62 -13.71 19.89
CA GLN A 569 -0.01 -13.01 18.75
C GLN A 569 0.95 -11.91 19.24
N ASP A 570 0.52 -11.10 20.19
CA ASP A 570 1.32 -10.02 20.74
C ASP A 570 2.58 -10.55 21.47
N PHE A 571 2.46 -11.65 22.20
CA PHE A 571 3.61 -12.28 22.82
C PHE A 571 4.61 -12.86 21.82
N MET A 572 4.14 -13.38 20.70
CA MET A 572 5.04 -13.78 19.60
C MET A 572 5.78 -12.59 19.01
N PHE A 573 5.08 -11.46 18.79
CA PHE A 573 5.69 -10.22 18.36
C PHE A 573 6.73 -9.71 19.38
N PHE A 574 6.39 -9.62 20.66
CA PHE A 574 7.30 -9.17 21.71
C PHE A 574 8.53 -10.07 21.84
N LYS A 575 8.35 -11.40 21.73
CA LYS A 575 9.47 -12.35 21.71
C LYS A 575 10.43 -12.06 20.55
N LYS A 576 9.90 -11.85 19.33
CA LYS A 576 10.71 -11.51 18.14
C LYS A 576 11.51 -10.23 18.35
N ASN A 577 10.95 -9.28 19.10
CA ASN A 577 11.55 -7.97 19.39
C ASN A 577 12.35 -7.91 20.71
N GLY A 578 12.74 -9.06 21.28
CA GLY A 578 13.68 -9.14 22.39
C GLY A 578 13.10 -8.76 23.77
N PHE A 579 11.79 -8.88 23.95
CA PHE A 579 11.15 -8.72 25.26
C PHE A 579 11.33 -9.96 26.14
N ASP A 580 11.09 -9.82 27.45
CA ASP A 580 11.33 -10.88 28.44
C ASP A 580 10.43 -12.10 28.22
N LYS A 581 11.02 -13.14 27.60
CA LYS A 581 10.36 -14.41 27.32
C LYS A 581 9.95 -15.17 28.57
N LYS A 582 10.72 -15.06 29.68
CA LYS A 582 10.39 -15.77 30.92
C LYS A 582 9.13 -15.20 31.55
N LEU A 583 9.02 -13.87 31.52
CA LEU A 583 7.87 -13.15 32.05
C LEU A 583 6.58 -13.48 31.27
N MET A 584 6.65 -13.50 29.93
CA MET A 584 5.53 -13.91 29.06
C MET A 584 5.12 -15.37 29.29
N ARG A 585 6.08 -16.29 29.40
CA ARG A 585 5.80 -17.70 29.74
C ARG A 585 5.10 -17.86 31.08
N LYS A 586 5.49 -17.06 32.07
CA LYS A 586 4.84 -17.06 33.38
C LYS A 586 3.37 -16.66 33.25
N VAL A 587 3.05 -15.63 32.47
CA VAL A 587 1.65 -15.23 32.18
C VAL A 587 0.88 -16.37 31.53
N LEU A 588 1.43 -17.00 30.49
CA LEU A 588 0.76 -18.11 29.80
C LEU A 588 0.48 -19.28 30.74
N SER A 589 1.45 -19.61 31.63
CA SER A 589 1.29 -20.67 32.63
C SER A 589 0.23 -20.34 33.68
N ASP A 590 0.28 -19.14 34.27
CA ASP A 590 -0.64 -18.73 35.34
C ASP A 590 -2.09 -18.61 34.84
N LEU A 591 -2.26 -18.27 33.56
CA LEU A 591 -3.56 -18.19 32.90
C LEU A 591 -3.99 -19.51 32.23
N LYS A 592 -3.20 -20.56 32.32
CA LYS A 592 -3.46 -21.88 31.69
C LYS A 592 -3.66 -21.78 30.17
N LEU A 593 -2.94 -20.87 29.53
CA LEU A 593 -2.97 -20.71 28.07
C LEU A 593 -1.93 -21.63 27.41
N GLU A 594 -2.24 -22.12 26.22
CA GLU A 594 -1.28 -22.86 25.42
C GLU A 594 -0.10 -21.99 25.03
N ILE A 595 1.10 -22.55 25.08
CA ILE A 595 2.29 -21.86 24.57
C ILE A 595 2.20 -21.85 23.04
N PRO A 596 2.20 -20.68 22.37
CA PRO A 596 2.11 -20.63 20.91
C PRO A 596 3.23 -21.44 20.23
N LYS A 597 2.92 -22.11 19.13
CA LYS A 597 3.91 -22.88 18.37
C LYS A 597 5.06 -21.98 17.92
N GLY A 598 6.28 -22.33 18.32
CA GLY A 598 7.48 -21.51 18.03
C GLY A 598 7.81 -20.46 19.09
N PHE A 599 7.08 -20.38 20.23
CA PHE A 599 7.33 -19.43 21.34
C PHE A 599 8.59 -19.72 22.17
#